data_173d40be92bf8c2c7c4e2ca0a5c6a63c
#
_entry.id   173d40be92bf8c2c7c4e2ca0a5c6a63c
#
_cell.length_a   1.000
_cell.length_b   1.000
_cell.length_c   1.000
_cell.angle_alpha   90.00
_cell.angle_beta   90.00
_cell.angle_gamma   90.00
#
_symmetry.space_group_name_H-M   'P 1'
#
loop_
_entity.id
_entity.type
_entity.pdbx_description
1 polymer ?
#
loop_
_entity_poly.entity_id
_entity_poly.type
_entity_poly.pdbx_seq_one_letter_code
_entity_poly.pdbx_strand_id
1 'polypeptide(L)'
;MEQIDYDVDEFIDYCTSKNLSTKTIGSYEQTLRLLAQYLKDNYKVKSAGDTKELHIREYIKYLQERGKYTVVSNQNSKIINFPENREDYGKKISTTTINNYIRNIKVFYNYLYENRYIMTNPVARIKEIKCARKVVGFIGDENFNRLLKSFDLSKFHEYRDYVVAQLIFDTGMRLGETLAIEETDIDFLRRTILLRAEITKGKKDRYVFFSEEMSKVLRRWIHYKDRYRQSTHVFCTNKGKALKVNNYETNFKKYGERVGLSDIHPHMLRNNFAKRFLMQGGD
;
A
#
# COMPACT_ATOMS: atom_id res chain seq x y z
N MET A 1 21.57 -6.19 -23.12
CA MET A 1 21.49 -6.19 -21.65
C MET A 1 22.92 -6.19 -21.13
N GLU A 2 23.23 -5.34 -20.17
CA GLU A 2 24.52 -5.30 -19.46
C GLU A 2 24.47 -6.23 -18.24
N GLN A 3 25.65 -6.57 -17.66
CA GLN A 3 25.69 -7.47 -16.48
C GLN A 3 24.83 -6.96 -15.31
N ILE A 4 24.78 -5.65 -15.08
CA ILE A 4 23.94 -5.05 -14.03
C ILE A 4 22.44 -5.38 -14.19
N ASP A 5 21.96 -5.60 -15.42
CA ASP A 5 20.56 -5.99 -15.64
C ASP A 5 20.33 -7.44 -15.19
N TYR A 6 21.32 -8.34 -15.41
CA TYR A 6 21.30 -9.72 -14.93
C TYR A 6 21.43 -9.78 -13.40
N ASP A 7 22.28 -8.93 -12.80
CA ASP A 7 22.43 -8.83 -11.35
C ASP A 7 21.08 -8.46 -10.69
N VAL A 8 20.29 -7.59 -11.35
CA VAL A 8 18.92 -7.24 -10.89
C VAL A 8 17.97 -8.41 -11.06
N ASP A 9 17.99 -9.13 -12.21
CA ASP A 9 17.12 -10.29 -12.44
C ASP A 9 17.35 -11.37 -11.40
N GLU A 10 18.62 -11.71 -11.13
CA GLU A 10 19.00 -12.70 -10.11
C GLU A 10 18.47 -12.33 -8.72
N PHE A 11 18.59 -11.05 -8.36
CA PHE A 11 18.02 -10.56 -7.09
C PHE A 11 16.49 -10.67 -7.06
N ILE A 12 15.79 -10.39 -8.16
CA ILE A 12 14.33 -10.53 -8.26
C ILE A 12 13.91 -12.00 -8.12
N ASP A 13 14.66 -12.93 -8.73
CA ASP A 13 14.44 -14.37 -8.59
C ASP A 13 14.68 -14.83 -7.15
N TYR A 14 15.72 -14.33 -6.50
CA TYR A 14 15.93 -14.55 -5.06
C TYR A 14 14.76 -14.03 -4.22
N CYS A 15 14.25 -12.83 -4.47
CA CYS A 15 13.10 -12.29 -3.76
C CYS A 15 11.85 -13.15 -3.97
N THR A 16 11.68 -13.70 -5.17
CA THR A 16 10.58 -14.61 -5.51
C THR A 16 10.71 -15.93 -4.75
N SER A 17 11.90 -16.52 -4.68
CA SER A 17 12.17 -17.75 -3.91
C SER A 17 11.93 -17.56 -2.41
N LYS A 18 12.10 -16.34 -1.89
CA LYS A 18 11.77 -15.96 -0.49
C LYS A 18 10.28 -15.69 -0.29
N ASN A 19 9.44 -15.91 -1.30
CA ASN A 19 8.00 -15.69 -1.24
C ASN A 19 7.61 -14.28 -0.76
N LEU A 20 8.33 -13.26 -1.27
CA LEU A 20 7.96 -11.87 -1.04
C LEU A 20 6.68 -11.52 -1.83
N SER A 21 5.93 -10.52 -1.36
CA SER A 21 4.73 -10.10 -2.06
C SER A 21 5.07 -9.52 -3.44
N THR A 22 4.20 -9.76 -4.44
CA THR A 22 4.34 -9.20 -5.80
C THR A 22 4.50 -7.68 -5.79
N LYS A 23 3.85 -6.98 -4.83
CA LYS A 23 3.99 -5.54 -4.65
C LYS A 23 5.40 -5.16 -4.18
N THR A 24 6.01 -5.93 -3.29
CA THR A 24 7.38 -5.70 -2.80
C THR A 24 8.38 -5.95 -3.93
N ILE A 25 8.24 -7.07 -4.63
CA ILE A 25 9.08 -7.44 -5.78
C ILE A 25 9.02 -6.36 -6.86
N GLY A 26 7.81 -5.93 -7.27
CA GLY A 26 7.65 -4.87 -8.26
C GLY A 26 8.24 -3.53 -7.81
N SER A 27 8.21 -3.22 -6.51
CA SER A 27 8.88 -2.02 -5.96
C SER A 27 10.40 -2.10 -6.05
N TYR A 28 10.99 -3.26 -5.77
CA TYR A 28 12.42 -3.49 -5.93
C TYR A 28 12.80 -3.38 -7.41
N GLU A 29 12.14 -4.13 -8.27
CA GLU A 29 12.42 -4.17 -9.69
C GLU A 29 12.37 -2.75 -10.31
N GLN A 30 11.29 -2.00 -10.10
CA GLN A 30 11.17 -0.64 -10.60
C GLN A 30 12.31 0.26 -10.12
N THR A 31 12.66 0.19 -8.83
CA THR A 31 13.74 1.00 -8.27
C THR A 31 15.08 0.66 -8.89
N LEU A 32 15.39 -0.63 -8.97
CA LEU A 32 16.70 -1.12 -9.43
C LEU A 32 16.88 -0.94 -10.93
N ARG A 33 15.84 -1.14 -11.75
CA ARG A 33 15.90 -0.85 -13.19
C ARG A 33 16.16 0.64 -13.45
N LEU A 34 15.54 1.55 -12.71
CA LEU A 34 15.78 2.99 -12.82
C LEU A 34 17.21 3.35 -12.39
N LEU A 35 17.73 2.73 -11.33
CA LEU A 35 19.12 2.91 -10.93
C LEU A 35 20.08 2.38 -11.98
N ALA A 36 19.89 1.16 -12.48
CA ALA A 36 20.73 0.55 -13.50
C ALA A 36 20.80 1.40 -14.76
N GLN A 37 19.65 1.92 -15.22
CA GLN A 37 19.60 2.85 -16.35
C GLN A 37 20.44 4.11 -16.08
N TYR A 38 20.24 4.76 -14.93
CA TYR A 38 21.01 5.95 -14.56
C TYR A 38 22.52 5.70 -14.52
N LEU A 39 22.94 4.57 -13.93
CA LEU A 39 24.35 4.19 -13.83
C LEU A 39 24.97 3.93 -15.20
N LYS A 40 24.27 3.27 -16.10
CA LYS A 40 24.71 3.03 -17.49
C LYS A 40 24.85 4.35 -18.25
N ASP A 41 23.85 5.21 -18.17
CA ASP A 41 23.79 6.45 -18.95
C ASP A 41 24.88 7.45 -18.51
N ASN A 42 25.08 7.62 -17.19
CA ASN A 42 25.95 8.66 -16.66
C ASN A 42 27.37 8.19 -16.33
N TYR A 43 27.59 6.90 -16.02
CA TYR A 43 28.89 6.39 -15.53
C TYR A 43 29.42 5.21 -16.33
N LYS A 44 28.67 4.74 -17.32
CA LYS A 44 29.04 3.55 -18.14
C LYS A 44 29.28 2.30 -17.30
N VAL A 45 28.61 2.20 -16.14
CA VAL A 45 28.66 1.04 -15.24
C VAL A 45 28.05 -0.16 -15.94
N LYS A 46 28.80 -1.28 -16.00
CA LYS A 46 28.37 -2.51 -16.67
C LYS A 46 27.87 -3.57 -15.71
N SER A 47 28.42 -3.61 -14.49
CA SER A 47 28.08 -4.57 -13.44
C SER A 47 27.76 -3.85 -12.12
N ALA A 48 26.95 -4.44 -11.28
CA ALA A 48 26.70 -3.90 -9.93
C ALA A 48 27.98 -3.75 -9.10
N GLY A 49 29.00 -4.59 -9.34
CA GLY A 49 30.32 -4.51 -8.70
C GLY A 49 31.13 -3.26 -9.05
N ASP A 50 30.86 -2.63 -10.18
CA ASP A 50 31.53 -1.39 -10.62
C ASP A 50 30.93 -0.13 -9.96
N THR A 51 29.85 -0.29 -9.22
CA THR A 51 29.15 0.83 -8.57
C THR A 51 29.93 1.33 -7.36
N LYS A 52 30.16 2.65 -7.30
CA LYS A 52 30.84 3.33 -6.20
C LYS A 52 29.84 4.09 -5.33
N GLU A 53 30.22 4.35 -4.07
CA GLU A 53 29.42 5.18 -3.16
C GLU A 53 29.04 6.54 -3.78
N LEU A 54 29.98 7.16 -4.52
CA LEU A 54 29.75 8.43 -5.22
C LEU A 54 28.58 8.32 -6.20
N HIS A 55 28.51 7.25 -6.99
CA HIS A 55 27.43 7.05 -7.97
C HIS A 55 26.05 7.00 -7.29
N ILE A 56 25.96 6.37 -6.11
CA ILE A 56 24.71 6.31 -5.33
C ILE A 56 24.35 7.69 -4.76
N ARG A 57 25.32 8.46 -4.28
CA ARG A 57 25.10 9.83 -3.80
C ARG A 57 24.59 10.75 -4.90
N GLU A 58 25.20 10.70 -6.07
CA GLU A 58 24.76 11.49 -7.24
C GLU A 58 23.38 11.04 -7.75
N TYR A 59 23.08 9.75 -7.70
CA TYR A 59 21.72 9.26 -8.00
C TYR A 59 20.67 9.80 -7.03
N ILE A 60 20.97 9.85 -5.73
CA ILE A 60 20.07 10.44 -4.73
C ILE A 60 19.82 11.93 -5.02
N LYS A 61 20.87 12.68 -5.37
CA LYS A 61 20.76 14.08 -5.79
C LYS A 61 19.89 14.22 -7.04
N TYR A 62 20.15 13.40 -8.04
CA TYR A 62 19.33 13.33 -9.24
C TYR A 62 17.85 13.06 -8.94
N LEU A 63 17.52 12.16 -8.00
CA LEU A 63 16.14 11.90 -7.56
C LEU A 63 15.49 13.12 -6.87
N GLN A 64 16.27 13.98 -6.23
CA GLN A 64 15.76 15.22 -5.61
C GLN A 64 15.42 16.32 -6.64
N GLU A 65 16.13 16.30 -7.77
CA GLU A 65 16.03 17.30 -8.83
C GLU A 65 15.02 16.92 -9.92
N ARG A 66 14.98 15.61 -10.29
CA ARG A 66 14.08 15.15 -11.34
C ARG A 66 12.61 15.19 -10.91
N GLY A 67 11.73 15.33 -11.89
CA GLY A 67 10.28 15.26 -11.69
C GLY A 67 9.76 13.81 -11.56
N LYS A 68 8.59 13.66 -10.96
CA LYS A 68 7.86 12.39 -10.92
C LYS A 68 7.50 11.93 -12.34
N TYR A 69 7.66 10.63 -12.59
CA TYR A 69 7.25 9.95 -13.83
C TYR A 69 7.94 10.43 -15.12
N THR A 70 8.89 11.35 -15.03
CA THR A 70 9.67 11.83 -16.20
C THR A 70 10.61 10.77 -16.78
N VAL A 71 10.96 9.76 -15.97
CA VAL A 71 11.76 8.60 -16.38
C VAL A 71 11.00 7.33 -16.01
N VAL A 72 10.94 6.40 -16.94
CA VAL A 72 10.32 5.08 -16.76
C VAL A 72 11.36 3.99 -17.02
N SER A 73 11.30 2.93 -16.22
CA SER A 73 12.22 1.79 -16.34
C SER A 73 11.89 0.86 -17.52
N ASN A 74 10.67 0.93 -18.04
CA ASN A 74 10.17 0.08 -19.11
C ASN A 74 9.27 0.91 -20.04
N GLN A 75 9.60 0.94 -21.34
CA GLN A 75 8.85 1.67 -22.36
C GLN A 75 7.40 1.16 -22.50
N ASN A 76 7.17 -0.15 -22.36
CA ASN A 76 5.82 -0.70 -22.36
C ASN A 76 4.96 -0.15 -21.21
N SER A 77 5.58 0.09 -20.05
CA SER A 77 4.91 0.72 -18.91
C SER A 77 4.47 2.16 -19.21
N LYS A 78 5.23 2.90 -20.03
CA LYS A 78 4.86 4.25 -20.47
C LYS A 78 3.61 4.23 -21.36
N ILE A 79 3.56 3.28 -22.30
CA ILE A 79 2.42 3.13 -23.23
C ILE A 79 1.14 2.71 -22.51
N ILE A 80 1.25 1.89 -21.45
CA ILE A 80 0.07 1.39 -20.72
C ILE A 80 -0.42 2.41 -19.68
N ASN A 81 0.48 3.09 -18.99
CA ASN A 81 0.14 3.93 -17.83
C ASN A 81 0.01 5.42 -18.16
N PHE A 82 0.42 5.86 -19.36
CA PHE A 82 0.37 7.25 -19.81
C PHE A 82 0.78 8.24 -18.69
N PRO A 83 2.02 8.14 -18.16
CA PRO A 83 2.43 8.90 -16.98
C PRO A 83 2.33 10.42 -17.16
N GLU A 84 2.41 10.91 -18.39
CA GLU A 84 2.26 12.32 -18.77
C GLU A 84 0.85 12.87 -18.52
N ASN A 85 -0.19 12.00 -18.46
CA ASN A 85 -1.57 12.41 -18.20
C ASN A 85 -1.86 12.54 -16.69
N ARG A 86 -0.88 12.33 -15.83
CA ARG A 86 -1.06 12.43 -14.37
C ARG A 86 -0.96 13.89 -13.92
N GLU A 87 -1.85 14.29 -13.02
CA GLU A 87 -1.84 15.64 -12.41
C GLU A 87 -0.53 15.96 -11.66
N ASP A 88 0.21 14.94 -11.23
CA ASP A 88 1.47 15.06 -10.51
C ASP A 88 2.71 14.76 -11.38
N TYR A 89 2.54 14.66 -12.71
CA TYR A 89 3.66 14.55 -13.66
C TYR A 89 4.62 15.73 -13.53
N GLY A 90 5.91 15.46 -13.50
CA GLY A 90 6.94 16.49 -13.37
C GLY A 90 7.06 17.15 -11.99
N LYS A 91 6.12 16.94 -11.06
CA LYS A 91 6.23 17.48 -9.70
C LYS A 91 7.39 16.83 -8.94
N LYS A 92 7.96 17.55 -7.98
CA LYS A 92 9.07 17.08 -7.16
C LYS A 92 8.76 15.73 -6.48
N ILE A 93 9.72 14.81 -6.47
CA ILE A 93 9.60 13.53 -5.75
C ILE A 93 9.69 13.82 -4.24
N SER A 94 8.79 13.24 -3.45
CA SER A 94 8.80 13.42 -2.01
C SER A 94 10.00 12.73 -1.35
N THR A 95 10.52 13.30 -0.28
CA THR A 95 11.62 12.71 0.51
C THR A 95 11.30 11.29 0.96
N THR A 96 10.04 11.01 1.33
CA THR A 96 9.60 9.66 1.69
C THR A 96 9.75 8.68 0.54
N THR A 97 9.40 9.10 -0.68
CA THR A 97 9.58 8.27 -1.88
C THR A 97 11.06 8.03 -2.16
N ILE A 98 11.91 9.07 -2.07
CA ILE A 98 13.35 8.93 -2.26
C ILE A 98 13.94 7.97 -1.20
N ASN A 99 13.53 8.07 0.06
CA ASN A 99 13.94 7.14 1.10
C ASN A 99 13.52 5.69 0.82
N ASN A 100 12.36 5.47 0.18
CA ASN A 100 11.98 4.14 -0.26
C ASN A 100 12.92 3.60 -1.36
N TYR A 101 13.33 4.45 -2.32
CA TYR A 101 14.36 4.07 -3.30
C TYR A 101 15.67 3.71 -2.60
N ILE A 102 16.14 4.54 -1.64
CA ILE A 102 17.38 4.27 -0.88
C ILE A 102 17.30 2.92 -0.16
N ARG A 103 16.17 2.61 0.51
CA ARG A 103 15.98 1.32 1.18
C ARG A 103 16.04 0.15 0.22
N ASN A 104 15.36 0.23 -0.92
CA ASN A 104 15.35 -0.81 -1.94
C ASN A 104 16.77 -1.05 -2.48
N ILE A 105 17.50 0.02 -2.79
CA ILE A 105 18.89 -0.04 -3.26
C ILE A 105 19.80 -0.68 -2.19
N LYS A 106 19.61 -0.32 -0.91
CA LYS A 106 20.38 -0.92 0.18
C LYS A 106 20.12 -2.42 0.32
N VAL A 107 18.87 -2.87 0.19
CA VAL A 107 18.54 -4.30 0.24
C VAL A 107 19.25 -5.06 -0.87
N PHE A 108 19.28 -4.52 -2.10
CA PHE A 108 19.96 -5.13 -3.24
C PHE A 108 21.47 -5.24 -3.04
N TYR A 109 22.15 -4.12 -2.72
CA TYR A 109 23.61 -4.15 -2.56
C TYR A 109 24.06 -4.92 -1.32
N ASN A 110 23.27 -4.94 -0.24
CA ASN A 110 23.53 -5.80 0.90
C ASN A 110 23.44 -7.27 0.51
N TYR A 111 22.41 -7.67 -0.26
CA TYR A 111 22.28 -9.02 -0.79
C TYR A 111 23.52 -9.43 -1.60
N LEU A 112 23.96 -8.58 -2.55
CA LEU A 112 25.14 -8.86 -3.36
C LEU A 112 26.41 -9.00 -2.53
N TYR A 113 26.59 -8.14 -1.53
CA TYR A 113 27.75 -8.15 -0.65
C TYR A 113 27.76 -9.37 0.28
N GLU A 114 26.64 -9.68 0.92
CA GLU A 114 26.50 -10.83 1.83
C GLU A 114 26.72 -12.17 1.12
N ASN A 115 26.28 -12.26 -0.14
CA ASN A 115 26.52 -13.44 -0.98
C ASN A 115 27.85 -13.41 -1.73
N ARG A 116 28.73 -12.42 -1.48
CA ARG A 116 30.07 -12.29 -2.09
C ARG A 116 30.07 -12.11 -3.61
N TYR A 117 28.97 -11.62 -4.19
CA TYR A 117 28.90 -11.22 -5.61
C TYR A 117 29.67 -9.93 -5.88
N ILE A 118 29.84 -9.08 -4.85
CA ILE A 118 30.65 -7.86 -4.89
C ILE A 118 31.60 -7.81 -3.71
N MET A 119 32.80 -7.23 -3.92
CA MET A 119 33.83 -7.13 -2.90
C MET A 119 33.66 -5.93 -1.94
N THR A 120 32.99 -4.89 -2.42
CA THR A 120 32.77 -3.65 -1.65
C THR A 120 31.30 -3.27 -1.71
N ASN A 121 30.74 -2.83 -0.58
CA ASN A 121 29.35 -2.43 -0.50
C ASN A 121 29.21 -0.90 -0.70
N PRO A 122 28.72 -0.43 -1.86
CA PRO A 122 28.63 1.00 -2.17
C PRO A 122 27.59 1.76 -1.34
N VAL A 123 26.72 1.04 -0.60
CA VAL A 123 25.67 1.64 0.22
C VAL A 123 25.93 1.57 1.72
N ALA A 124 27.09 1.05 2.15
CA ALA A 124 27.41 0.87 3.56
C ALA A 124 27.26 2.15 4.39
N ARG A 125 27.68 3.30 3.83
CA ARG A 125 27.62 4.62 4.48
C ARG A 125 26.43 5.48 4.03
N ILE A 126 25.60 5.00 3.12
CA ILE A 126 24.42 5.74 2.64
C ILE A 126 23.35 5.76 3.74
N LYS A 127 22.90 6.95 4.10
CA LYS A 127 21.83 7.18 5.07
C LYS A 127 20.59 7.72 4.38
N GLU A 128 19.43 7.46 4.95
CA GLU A 128 18.18 8.08 4.53
C GLU A 128 18.22 9.61 4.76
N ILE A 129 17.53 10.34 3.91
CA ILE A 129 17.38 11.78 4.02
C ILE A 129 16.48 12.07 5.23
N LYS A 130 16.92 12.98 6.11
CA LYS A 130 16.09 13.43 7.22
C LYS A 130 14.81 14.07 6.70
N CYS A 131 13.68 13.63 7.19
CA CYS A 131 12.38 14.23 6.87
C CYS A 131 11.55 14.38 8.15
N ALA A 132 10.76 15.45 8.22
CA ALA A 132 9.80 15.61 9.29
C ALA A 132 8.75 14.48 9.23
N ARG A 133 8.45 13.88 10.36
CA ARG A 133 7.34 12.93 10.45
C ARG A 133 6.04 13.72 10.47
N LYS A 134 5.16 13.44 9.52
CA LYS A 134 3.80 13.98 9.57
C LYS A 134 3.06 13.40 10.76
N VAL A 135 2.28 14.24 11.43
CA VAL A 135 1.37 13.78 12.48
C VAL A 135 0.39 12.80 11.84
N VAL A 136 0.12 11.70 12.55
CA VAL A 136 -0.84 10.69 12.11
C VAL A 136 -2.23 11.30 12.12
N GLY A 137 -2.87 11.39 10.94
CA GLY A 137 -4.24 11.89 10.81
C GLY A 137 -5.26 10.88 11.36
N PHE A 138 -6.29 11.40 12.00
CA PHE A 138 -7.50 10.67 12.37
C PHE A 138 -8.73 11.52 12.03
N ILE A 139 -9.87 10.87 11.79
CA ILE A 139 -11.05 11.58 11.29
C ILE A 139 -11.81 12.31 12.41
N GLY A 140 -11.83 11.74 13.63
CA GLY A 140 -12.70 12.17 14.73
C GLY A 140 -14.15 11.71 14.55
N ASP A 141 -14.85 11.59 15.68
CA ASP A 141 -16.20 10.99 15.70
C ASP A 141 -17.25 11.87 15.00
N GLU A 142 -17.14 13.19 15.14
CA GLU A 142 -18.06 14.14 14.47
C GLU A 142 -17.91 14.09 12.95
N ASN A 143 -16.68 14.16 12.44
CA ASN A 143 -16.42 14.06 11.00
C ASN A 143 -16.77 12.67 10.44
N PHE A 144 -16.56 11.62 11.22
CA PHE A 144 -16.99 10.28 10.84
C PHE A 144 -18.51 10.19 10.69
N ASN A 145 -19.27 10.74 11.66
CA ASN A 145 -20.73 10.81 11.57
C ASN A 145 -21.20 11.64 10.37
N ARG A 146 -20.54 12.75 10.06
CA ARG A 146 -20.82 13.53 8.83
C ARG A 146 -20.54 12.71 7.57
N LEU A 147 -19.44 11.99 7.54
CA LEU A 147 -19.09 11.10 6.43
C LEU A 147 -20.16 10.02 6.25
N LEU A 148 -20.60 9.35 7.32
CA LEU A 148 -21.63 8.31 7.24
C LEU A 148 -22.94 8.82 6.65
N LYS A 149 -23.31 10.09 6.87
CA LYS A 149 -24.49 10.73 6.29
C LYS A 149 -24.36 11.01 4.79
N SER A 150 -23.15 10.97 4.23
CA SER A 150 -22.94 11.22 2.79
C SER A 150 -23.21 10.03 1.88
N PHE A 151 -23.37 8.84 2.45
CA PHE A 151 -23.63 7.62 1.67
C PHE A 151 -25.11 7.50 1.31
N ASP A 152 -25.38 7.18 0.05
CA ASP A 152 -26.70 6.81 -0.43
C ASP A 152 -26.90 5.30 -0.25
N LEU A 153 -27.55 4.91 0.84
CA LEU A 153 -27.77 3.51 1.20
C LEU A 153 -28.73 2.75 0.28
N SER A 154 -29.40 3.45 -0.65
CA SER A 154 -30.20 2.81 -1.69
C SER A 154 -29.32 2.19 -2.79
N LYS A 155 -28.08 2.64 -2.92
CA LYS A 155 -27.11 2.14 -3.91
C LYS A 155 -26.24 1.04 -3.30
N PHE A 156 -26.23 -0.13 -3.93
CA PHE A 156 -25.48 -1.29 -3.48
C PHE A 156 -24.01 -0.97 -3.12
N HIS A 157 -23.29 -0.27 -3.98
CA HIS A 157 -21.88 0.04 -3.77
C HIS A 157 -21.66 1.05 -2.64
N GLU A 158 -22.55 2.04 -2.46
CA GLU A 158 -22.42 3.01 -1.37
C GLU A 158 -22.80 2.37 -0.03
N TYR A 159 -23.83 1.51 0.02
CA TYR A 159 -24.18 0.78 1.22
C TYR A 159 -23.05 -0.17 1.64
N ARG A 160 -22.46 -0.91 0.69
CA ARG A 160 -21.27 -1.71 0.96
C ARG A 160 -20.15 -0.87 1.57
N ASP A 161 -19.80 0.24 0.92
CA ASP A 161 -18.68 1.10 1.31
C ASP A 161 -18.92 1.75 2.69
N TYR A 162 -20.18 2.08 3.00
CA TYR A 162 -20.63 2.52 4.32
C TYR A 162 -20.37 1.46 5.41
N VAL A 163 -20.72 0.20 5.15
CA VAL A 163 -20.48 -0.89 6.12
C VAL A 163 -18.98 -1.16 6.31
N VAL A 164 -18.19 -1.12 5.22
CA VAL A 164 -16.72 -1.21 5.30
C VAL A 164 -16.14 -0.11 6.19
N ALA A 165 -16.58 1.15 6.01
CA ALA A 165 -16.12 2.27 6.84
C ALA A 165 -16.41 2.04 8.33
N GLN A 166 -17.62 1.62 8.66
CA GLN A 166 -17.99 1.33 10.04
C GLN A 166 -17.19 0.17 10.63
N LEU A 167 -17.00 -0.91 9.87
CA LEU A 167 -16.23 -2.06 10.36
C LEU A 167 -14.79 -1.70 10.66
N ILE A 168 -14.12 -0.91 9.78
CA ILE A 168 -12.75 -0.44 10.04
C ILE A 168 -12.72 0.48 11.28
N PHE A 169 -13.69 1.35 11.45
CA PHE A 169 -13.79 2.27 12.57
C PHE A 169 -14.03 1.55 13.91
N ASP A 170 -14.80 0.45 13.88
CA ASP A 170 -15.15 -0.36 15.05
C ASP A 170 -14.03 -1.34 15.46
N THR A 171 -13.29 -1.91 14.48
CA THR A 171 -12.33 -3.01 14.71
C THR A 171 -10.88 -2.63 14.55
N GLY A 172 -10.60 -1.52 13.88
CA GLY A 172 -9.25 -1.13 13.52
C GLY A 172 -8.56 -2.02 12.48
N MET A 173 -9.28 -2.85 11.74
CA MET A 173 -8.71 -3.69 10.66
C MET A 173 -8.07 -2.85 9.55
N ARG A 174 -7.11 -3.44 8.83
CA ARG A 174 -6.59 -2.82 7.61
C ARG A 174 -7.60 -2.95 6.48
N LEU A 175 -7.70 -1.94 5.61
CA LEU A 175 -8.65 -1.97 4.49
C LEU A 175 -8.53 -3.25 3.66
N GLY A 176 -7.32 -3.66 3.27
CA GLY A 176 -7.12 -4.88 2.49
C GLY A 176 -7.60 -6.14 3.21
N GLU A 177 -7.41 -6.22 4.53
CA GLU A 177 -7.92 -7.31 5.36
C GLU A 177 -9.46 -7.29 5.40
N THR A 178 -10.04 -6.10 5.63
CA THR A 178 -11.51 -5.93 5.65
C THR A 178 -12.18 -6.34 4.35
N LEU A 179 -11.60 -5.96 3.21
CA LEU A 179 -12.17 -6.28 1.90
C LEU A 179 -12.02 -7.76 1.50
N ALA A 180 -11.12 -8.49 2.15
CA ALA A 180 -10.81 -9.88 1.83
C ALA A 180 -11.58 -10.90 2.70
N ILE A 181 -12.32 -10.46 3.73
CA ILE A 181 -13.07 -11.39 4.59
C ILE A 181 -14.19 -12.09 3.82
N GLU A 182 -14.36 -13.37 4.15
CA GLU A 182 -15.46 -14.19 3.69
C GLU A 182 -16.50 -14.39 4.80
N GLU A 183 -17.71 -14.82 4.46
CA GLU A 183 -18.76 -14.99 5.45
C GLU A 183 -18.41 -16.08 6.49
N THR A 184 -17.67 -17.10 6.06
CA THR A 184 -17.14 -18.17 6.91
C THR A 184 -16.12 -17.70 7.94
N ASP A 185 -15.55 -16.51 7.78
CA ASP A 185 -14.60 -15.93 8.73
C ASP A 185 -15.29 -15.26 9.92
N ILE A 186 -16.62 -15.04 9.86
CA ILE A 186 -17.37 -14.26 10.86
C ILE A 186 -18.09 -15.20 11.84
N ASP A 187 -17.74 -15.09 13.11
CA ASP A 187 -18.50 -15.70 14.21
C ASP A 187 -19.37 -14.60 14.89
N PHE A 188 -20.65 -14.61 14.55
CA PHE A 188 -21.61 -13.67 15.10
C PHE A 188 -21.98 -13.93 16.58
N LEU A 189 -21.80 -15.16 17.08
CA LEU A 189 -22.07 -15.49 18.48
C LEU A 189 -20.96 -14.91 19.36
N ARG A 190 -19.72 -15.12 18.97
CA ARG A 190 -18.53 -14.58 19.66
C ARG A 190 -18.22 -13.15 19.27
N ARG A 191 -18.83 -12.64 18.21
CA ARG A 191 -18.55 -11.32 17.61
C ARG A 191 -17.07 -11.17 17.23
N THR A 192 -16.56 -12.19 16.53
CA THR A 192 -15.16 -12.22 16.06
C THR A 192 -15.09 -12.41 14.56
N ILE A 193 -13.99 -11.93 13.97
CA ILE A 193 -13.62 -12.21 12.59
C ILE A 193 -12.22 -12.84 12.62
N LEU A 194 -12.07 -13.99 11.97
CA LEU A 194 -10.79 -14.61 11.74
C LEU A 194 -10.10 -13.93 10.54
N LEU A 195 -8.95 -13.34 10.78
CA LEU A 195 -8.08 -12.82 9.72
C LEU A 195 -7.00 -13.86 9.43
N ARG A 196 -7.14 -14.55 8.32
CA ARG A 196 -6.22 -15.63 7.90
C ARG A 196 -4.86 -15.08 7.53
N ALA A 197 -3.81 -15.88 7.73
CA ALA A 197 -2.42 -15.52 7.47
C ALA A 197 -2.18 -15.00 6.03
N GLU A 198 -2.90 -15.58 5.04
CA GLU A 198 -2.76 -15.21 3.62
C GLU A 198 -3.12 -13.74 3.34
N ILE A 199 -4.10 -13.20 4.07
CA ILE A 199 -4.57 -11.81 3.89
C ILE A 199 -3.88 -10.83 4.82
N THR A 200 -3.11 -11.31 5.82
CA THR A 200 -2.45 -10.46 6.80
C THR A 200 -1.02 -10.11 6.37
N LYS A 201 -0.59 -8.86 6.59
CA LYS A 201 0.79 -8.44 6.31
C LYS A 201 1.83 -9.22 7.12
N GLY A 202 1.47 -9.68 8.31
CA GLY A 202 2.36 -10.44 9.21
C GLY A 202 2.36 -11.94 8.98
N LYS A 203 1.61 -12.45 7.99
CA LYS A 203 1.45 -13.90 7.69
C LYS A 203 1.12 -14.73 8.94
N LYS A 204 0.27 -14.20 9.83
CA LYS A 204 -0.21 -14.88 11.03
C LYS A 204 -1.73 -14.72 11.13
N ASP A 205 -2.41 -15.81 11.50
CA ASP A 205 -3.81 -15.76 11.83
C ASP A 205 -4.03 -14.94 13.09
N ARG A 206 -5.12 -14.17 13.10
CA ARG A 206 -5.57 -13.47 14.31
C ARG A 206 -7.06 -13.23 14.29
N TYR A 207 -7.64 -13.16 15.46
CA TYR A 207 -9.01 -12.69 15.62
C TYR A 207 -9.05 -11.18 15.85
N VAL A 208 -10.11 -10.56 15.34
CA VAL A 208 -10.53 -9.22 15.71
C VAL A 208 -11.96 -9.28 16.24
N PHE A 209 -12.29 -8.37 17.16
CA PHE A 209 -13.59 -8.32 17.81
C PHE A 209 -14.37 -7.12 17.28
N PHE A 210 -15.68 -7.27 17.15
CA PHE A 210 -16.57 -6.19 16.76
C PHE A 210 -17.71 -6.02 17.78
N SER A 211 -18.24 -4.79 17.82
CA SER A 211 -19.30 -4.42 18.76
C SER A 211 -20.63 -5.09 18.42
N GLU A 212 -21.57 -5.04 19.38
CA GLU A 212 -22.94 -5.53 19.14
C GLU A 212 -23.65 -4.71 18.06
N GLU A 213 -23.43 -3.41 18.04
CA GLU A 213 -23.96 -2.50 17.02
C GLU A 213 -23.43 -2.89 15.63
N MET A 214 -22.14 -3.17 15.53
CA MET A 214 -21.54 -3.62 14.27
C MET A 214 -22.07 -4.99 13.85
N SER A 215 -22.37 -5.88 14.78
CA SER A 215 -23.03 -7.17 14.50
C SER A 215 -24.38 -6.96 13.78
N LYS A 216 -25.18 -6.02 14.25
CA LYS A 216 -26.48 -5.68 13.66
C LYS A 216 -26.32 -5.11 12.23
N VAL A 217 -25.30 -4.28 12.04
CA VAL A 217 -24.98 -3.68 10.72
C VAL A 217 -24.50 -4.75 9.74
N LEU A 218 -23.59 -5.62 10.15
CA LEU A 218 -23.06 -6.71 9.30
C LEU A 218 -24.15 -7.70 8.88
N ARG A 219 -25.01 -8.13 9.81
CA ARG A 219 -26.13 -9.03 9.51
C ARG A 219 -27.08 -8.43 8.48
N ARG A 220 -27.43 -7.14 8.64
CA ARG A 220 -28.30 -6.43 7.69
C ARG A 220 -27.65 -6.31 6.31
N TRP A 221 -26.35 -6.01 6.28
CA TRP A 221 -25.60 -5.92 5.02
C TRP A 221 -25.54 -7.26 4.30
N ILE A 222 -25.15 -8.35 4.99
CA ILE A 222 -25.06 -9.68 4.39
C ILE A 222 -26.41 -10.10 3.81
N HIS A 223 -27.47 -9.95 4.61
CA HIS A 223 -28.83 -10.25 4.15
C HIS A 223 -29.24 -9.40 2.93
N TYR A 224 -28.90 -8.12 2.89
CA TYR A 224 -29.11 -7.26 1.73
C TYR A 224 -28.30 -7.72 0.52
N LYS A 225 -26.99 -7.98 0.70
CA LYS A 225 -26.09 -8.45 -0.34
C LYS A 225 -26.60 -9.74 -0.98
N ASP A 226 -27.02 -10.72 -0.20
CA ASP A 226 -27.44 -12.04 -0.68
C ASP A 226 -28.70 -12.01 -1.52
N ARG A 227 -29.57 -11.02 -1.33
CA ARG A 227 -30.73 -10.79 -2.22
C ARG A 227 -30.32 -10.41 -3.65
N TYR A 228 -29.19 -9.75 -3.80
CA TYR A 228 -28.76 -9.20 -5.09
C TYR A 228 -27.54 -9.91 -5.67
N ARG A 229 -26.69 -10.50 -4.83
CA ARG A 229 -25.40 -11.09 -5.25
C ARG A 229 -25.03 -12.28 -4.38
N GLN A 230 -24.96 -13.44 -4.98
CA GLN A 230 -24.35 -14.61 -4.37
C GLN A 230 -22.83 -14.48 -4.45
N SER A 231 -22.16 -14.37 -3.33
CA SER A 231 -20.71 -14.27 -3.23
C SER A 231 -20.25 -14.68 -1.83
N THR A 232 -19.16 -15.44 -1.76
CA THR A 232 -18.51 -15.78 -0.47
C THR A 232 -17.89 -14.55 0.18
N HIS A 233 -17.46 -13.58 -0.63
CA HIS A 233 -16.92 -12.32 -0.12
C HIS A 233 -17.99 -11.48 0.54
N VAL A 234 -17.76 -11.05 1.78
CA VAL A 234 -18.65 -10.12 2.49
C VAL A 234 -18.77 -8.79 1.74
N PHE A 235 -17.67 -8.30 1.20
CA PHE A 235 -17.63 -7.02 0.46
C PHE A 235 -17.30 -7.24 -1.01
N CYS A 236 -18.30 -7.63 -1.77
CA CYS A 236 -18.16 -7.87 -3.21
C CYS A 236 -18.53 -6.65 -4.06
N THR A 237 -18.12 -6.70 -5.33
CA THR A 237 -18.55 -5.76 -6.37
C THR A 237 -19.99 -6.06 -6.80
N ASN A 238 -20.58 -5.17 -7.61
CA ASN A 238 -21.91 -5.42 -8.23
C ASN A 238 -21.94 -6.69 -9.11
N LYS A 239 -20.78 -7.29 -9.41
CA LYS A 239 -20.64 -8.54 -10.17
C LYS A 239 -20.30 -9.74 -9.29
N GLY A 240 -20.40 -9.62 -7.96
CA GLY A 240 -20.07 -10.68 -7.01
C GLY A 240 -18.55 -10.96 -6.81
N LYS A 241 -17.67 -10.19 -7.46
CA LYS A 241 -16.21 -10.37 -7.35
C LYS A 241 -15.65 -9.60 -6.15
N ALA A 242 -14.48 -10.02 -5.64
CA ALA A 242 -13.75 -9.29 -4.60
C ALA A 242 -13.56 -7.81 -4.93
N LEU A 243 -13.77 -6.94 -3.96
CA LEU A 243 -13.57 -5.49 -4.12
C LEU A 243 -12.07 -5.15 -4.03
N LYS A 244 -11.55 -4.43 -5.02
CA LYS A 244 -10.16 -3.97 -5.00
C LYS A 244 -9.99 -2.76 -4.08
N VAL A 245 -8.88 -2.74 -3.33
CA VAL A 245 -8.50 -1.64 -2.41
C VAL A 245 -8.57 -0.27 -3.09
N ASN A 246 -7.94 -0.12 -4.25
CA ASN A 246 -7.91 1.16 -4.97
C ASN A 246 -9.31 1.68 -5.35
N ASN A 247 -10.25 0.77 -5.66
CA ASN A 247 -11.62 1.17 -6.00
C ASN A 247 -12.33 1.74 -4.75
N TYR A 248 -12.15 1.09 -3.60
CA TYR A 248 -12.70 1.60 -2.36
C TYR A 248 -12.07 2.95 -1.97
N GLU A 249 -10.74 3.08 -2.02
CA GLU A 249 -10.04 4.33 -1.69
C GLU A 249 -10.51 5.50 -2.55
N THR A 250 -10.66 5.26 -3.87
CA THR A 250 -11.17 6.27 -4.81
C THR A 250 -12.60 6.71 -4.46
N ASN A 251 -13.46 5.75 -4.14
CA ASN A 251 -14.85 6.07 -3.74
C ASN A 251 -14.88 6.78 -2.38
N PHE A 252 -14.10 6.30 -1.42
CA PHE A 252 -14.03 6.86 -0.07
C PHE A 252 -13.64 8.34 -0.08
N LYS A 253 -12.66 8.70 -0.93
CA LYS A 253 -12.28 10.11 -1.15
C LYS A 253 -13.46 10.94 -1.67
N LYS A 254 -14.22 10.44 -2.66
CA LYS A 254 -15.41 11.12 -3.19
C LYS A 254 -16.48 11.33 -2.13
N TYR A 255 -16.70 10.35 -1.25
CA TYR A 255 -17.66 10.51 -0.14
C TYR A 255 -17.22 11.59 0.85
N GLY A 256 -15.90 11.68 1.13
CA GLY A 256 -15.34 12.78 1.93
C GLY A 256 -15.53 14.14 1.30
N GLU A 257 -15.27 14.26 0.01
CA GLU A 257 -15.45 15.51 -0.75
C GLU A 257 -16.89 16.03 -0.66
N ARG A 258 -17.90 15.16 -0.66
CA ARG A 258 -19.33 15.53 -0.50
C ARG A 258 -19.62 16.27 0.82
N VAL A 259 -18.81 16.05 1.84
CA VAL A 259 -18.99 16.64 3.18
C VAL A 259 -17.83 17.55 3.58
N GLY A 260 -17.02 18.00 2.60
CA GLY A 260 -15.92 18.94 2.83
C GLY A 260 -14.70 18.34 3.52
N LEU A 261 -14.49 17.03 3.43
CA LEU A 261 -13.34 16.30 3.99
C LEU A 261 -12.43 15.86 2.84
N SER A 262 -11.61 16.75 2.31
CA SER A 262 -10.79 16.52 1.09
C SER A 262 -9.64 15.54 1.28
N ASP A 263 -9.06 15.45 2.48
CA ASP A 263 -7.84 14.68 2.75
C ASP A 263 -8.10 13.36 3.48
N ILE A 264 -9.31 12.82 3.42
CA ILE A 264 -9.63 11.57 4.09
C ILE A 264 -9.12 10.35 3.33
N HIS A 265 -8.68 9.36 4.08
CA HIS A 265 -8.33 8.05 3.58
C HIS A 265 -8.66 6.97 4.63
N PRO A 266 -8.90 5.69 4.20
CA PRO A 266 -9.38 4.65 5.11
C PRO A 266 -8.48 4.38 6.33
N HIS A 267 -7.17 4.62 6.19
CA HIS A 267 -6.25 4.42 7.31
C HIS A 267 -6.52 5.36 8.50
N MET A 268 -7.15 6.53 8.27
CA MET A 268 -7.57 7.44 9.34
C MET A 268 -8.64 6.82 10.25
N LEU A 269 -9.52 5.96 9.71
CA LEU A 269 -10.50 5.22 10.49
C LEU A 269 -9.83 4.27 11.48
N ARG A 270 -8.83 3.53 11.00
CA ARG A 270 -8.02 2.65 11.86
C ARG A 270 -7.23 3.44 12.90
N ASN A 271 -6.67 4.58 12.55
CA ASN A 271 -5.98 5.46 13.49
C ASN A 271 -6.94 5.97 14.59
N ASN A 272 -8.19 6.24 14.20
CA ASN A 272 -9.24 6.66 15.16
C ASN A 272 -9.56 5.54 16.15
N PHE A 273 -9.69 4.29 15.68
CA PHE A 273 -9.84 3.12 16.55
C PHE A 273 -8.67 3.02 17.54
N ALA A 274 -7.42 3.08 17.06
CA ALA A 274 -6.24 2.99 17.91
C ALA A 274 -6.22 4.10 18.96
N LYS A 275 -6.55 5.35 18.58
CA LYS A 275 -6.67 6.48 19.52
C LYS A 275 -7.71 6.20 20.60
N ARG A 276 -8.91 5.76 20.22
CA ARG A 276 -10.00 5.45 21.18
C ARG A 276 -9.60 4.34 22.13
N PHE A 277 -8.98 3.28 21.61
CA PHE A 277 -8.49 2.14 22.39
C PHE A 277 -7.49 2.58 23.46
N LEU A 278 -6.48 3.38 23.09
CA LEU A 278 -5.49 3.92 24.02
C LEU A 278 -6.13 4.86 25.06
N MET A 279 -7.08 5.72 24.65
CA MET A 279 -7.76 6.62 25.59
C MET A 279 -8.67 5.89 26.59
N GLN A 280 -9.09 4.67 26.30
CA GLN A 280 -9.87 3.80 27.18
C GLN A 280 -8.98 2.90 28.07
N GLY A 281 -7.67 3.13 28.09
CA GLY A 281 -6.72 2.36 28.90
C GLY A 281 -6.26 1.06 28.26
N GLY A 282 -6.47 0.88 26.95
CA GLY A 282 -5.89 -0.21 26.20
C GLY A 282 -4.38 -0.03 26.04
N ASP A 283 -3.61 -1.14 26.12
CA ASP A 283 -2.14 -1.18 25.98
C ASP A 283 -1.72 -1.78 24.62
#